data_f06155503141b5e28b7e7bc148831550
#
_entry.id   f06155503141b5e28b7e7bc148831550
#
_cell.length_a   1.000
_cell.length_b   1.000
_cell.length_c   1.000
_cell.angle_alpha   90.00
_cell.angle_beta   90.00
_cell.angle_gamma   90.00
#
_symmetry.space_group_name_H-M   'P 1'
#
loop_
_entity.id
_entity.type
_entity.pdbx_description
1 polymer ?
#
loop_
_entity_poly.entity_id
_entity_poly.type
_entity_poly.pdbx_seq_one_letter_code
_entity_poly.pdbx_strand_id
1 'polypeptide(L)'
;RGQGRHSPYSMETQSFPAIDGLGQSARKLKAGLKRLSDPMERLAALLKQRLNDDEGELAADTRKRLDAVHQMLVRKAQTAILPWISMLEDLENNFQPQDFVDWMSIDRLEGRVIDAGFYRHHVDPMKPFASAIRPHAAGLAVTSATLTDQTPDKEPDWTMARRRSGAIYINSETECFSEKSPFEYAKNTKIIIINDVNKKDAGQVAAAFKTLFKASNGGAMGLFTAVQRL
;
A
#
# COMPACT_ATOMS: atom_id res chain seq x y z
N ARG A 1 -19.02 7.45 12.97
CA ARG A 1 -19.77 8.62 13.49
C ARG A 1 -18.79 9.77 13.51
N GLY A 2 -18.92 10.73 12.56
CA GLY A 2 -18.01 11.85 12.45
C GLY A 2 -18.01 12.69 13.71
N GLN A 3 -16.83 12.90 14.28
CA GLN A 3 -16.66 13.95 15.27
C GLN A 3 -16.85 15.29 14.56
N GLY A 4 -17.55 16.22 15.23
CA GLY A 4 -18.02 17.47 14.65
C GLY A 4 -16.91 18.35 14.04
N ARG A 5 -17.32 19.42 13.36
CA ARG A 5 -16.47 20.40 12.64
C ARG A 5 -15.27 20.95 13.42
N HIS A 6 -15.23 20.79 14.74
CA HIS A 6 -14.22 21.34 15.64
C HIS A 6 -13.25 20.29 16.23
N SER A 7 -13.28 19.03 15.74
CA SER A 7 -12.29 18.04 16.21
C SER A 7 -10.88 18.48 15.82
N PRO A 8 -9.89 18.47 16.75
CA PRO A 8 -8.50 18.74 16.42
C PRO A 8 -7.84 17.59 15.65
N TYR A 9 -8.50 16.42 15.59
CA TYR A 9 -7.97 15.20 14.97
C TYR A 9 -8.44 15.04 13.53
N SER A 10 -7.63 14.38 12.72
CA SER A 10 -8.01 13.87 11.41
C SER A 10 -9.22 12.95 11.51
N MET A 11 -10.04 12.88 10.46
CA MET A 11 -11.28 12.12 10.43
C MET A 11 -11.35 11.30 9.15
N GLU A 12 -11.86 10.08 9.30
CA GLU A 12 -12.20 9.22 8.18
C GLU A 12 -13.69 8.89 8.21
N THR A 13 -14.30 8.76 7.04
CA THR A 13 -15.70 8.36 6.90
C THR A 13 -15.89 7.52 5.65
N GLN A 14 -16.85 6.61 5.71
CA GLN A 14 -17.27 5.83 4.55
C GLN A 14 -17.85 6.76 3.48
N SER A 15 -17.57 6.44 2.22
CA SER A 15 -18.05 7.18 1.05
C SER A 15 -19.44 6.73 0.60
N PHE A 16 -19.84 5.52 1.00
CA PHE A 16 -21.12 4.93 0.63
C PHE A 16 -21.96 4.59 1.86
N PRO A 17 -23.29 4.78 1.81
CA PRO A 17 -24.03 5.45 0.71
C PRO A 17 -23.61 6.92 0.57
N ALA A 18 -23.55 7.41 -0.67
CA ALA A 18 -23.14 8.78 -0.95
C ALA A 18 -24.15 9.78 -0.35
N ILE A 19 -23.63 10.79 0.34
CA ILE A 19 -24.44 11.88 0.88
C ILE A 19 -24.95 12.80 -0.25
N ASP A 20 -26.02 13.54 0.01
CA ASP A 20 -26.61 14.48 -0.95
C ASP A 20 -25.58 15.49 -1.47
N GLY A 21 -25.56 15.67 -2.79
CA GLY A 21 -24.64 16.56 -3.49
C GLY A 21 -23.24 15.99 -3.77
N LEU A 22 -22.84 14.88 -3.13
CA LEU A 22 -21.53 14.28 -3.33
C LEU A 22 -21.37 13.74 -4.76
N GLY A 23 -22.38 13.04 -5.29
CA GLY A 23 -22.40 12.57 -6.67
C GLY A 23 -22.30 13.70 -7.71
N GLN A 24 -22.97 14.84 -7.45
CA GLN A 24 -22.84 16.02 -8.33
C GLN A 24 -21.42 16.60 -8.30
N SER A 25 -20.78 16.65 -7.15
CA SER A 25 -19.40 17.10 -6.97
C SER A 25 -18.42 16.15 -7.67
N ALA A 26 -18.64 14.85 -7.55
CA ALA A 26 -17.87 13.82 -8.24
C ALA A 26 -17.95 13.97 -9.77
N ARG A 27 -19.16 14.23 -10.31
CA ARG A 27 -19.37 14.49 -11.75
C ARG A 27 -18.56 15.70 -12.23
N LYS A 28 -18.58 16.80 -11.48
CA LYS A 28 -17.83 18.02 -11.82
C LYS A 28 -16.32 17.76 -11.83
N LEU A 29 -15.80 17.10 -10.81
CA LEU A 29 -14.37 16.76 -10.71
C LEU A 29 -13.97 15.78 -11.81
N LYS A 30 -14.77 14.74 -12.08
CA LYS A 30 -14.56 13.79 -13.17
C LYS A 30 -14.44 14.51 -14.53
N ALA A 31 -15.34 15.45 -14.81
CA ALA A 31 -15.28 16.24 -16.04
C ALA A 31 -14.01 17.12 -16.12
N GLY A 32 -13.54 17.64 -15.00
CA GLY A 32 -12.27 18.36 -14.90
C GLY A 32 -11.07 17.47 -15.21
N LEU A 33 -11.04 16.27 -14.61
CA LEU A 33 -9.97 15.28 -14.83
C LEU A 33 -9.94 14.78 -16.29
N LYS A 34 -11.10 14.57 -16.93
CA LYS A 34 -11.17 14.21 -18.35
C LYS A 34 -10.59 15.30 -19.24
N ARG A 35 -10.88 16.57 -18.96
CA ARG A 35 -10.26 17.69 -19.70
C ARG A 35 -8.74 17.76 -19.56
N LEU A 36 -8.18 17.16 -18.53
CA LEU A 36 -6.73 17.01 -18.35
C LEU A 36 -6.20 15.74 -19.02
N SER A 37 -6.86 14.59 -18.87
CA SER A 37 -6.39 13.31 -19.42
C SER A 37 -6.43 13.28 -20.94
N ASP A 38 -7.48 13.79 -21.57
CA ASP A 38 -7.63 13.74 -23.03
C ASP A 38 -6.46 14.37 -23.80
N PRO A 39 -6.00 15.60 -23.48
CA PRO A 39 -4.81 16.16 -24.14
C PRO A 39 -3.51 15.43 -23.77
N MET A 40 -3.39 14.87 -22.56
CA MET A 40 -2.23 14.07 -22.18
C MET A 40 -2.13 12.80 -23.02
N GLU A 41 -3.24 12.09 -23.21
CA GLU A 41 -3.29 10.89 -24.06
C GLU A 41 -2.99 11.19 -25.52
N ARG A 42 -3.55 12.29 -26.05
CA ARG A 42 -3.26 12.75 -27.43
C ARG A 42 -1.78 13.06 -27.59
N LEU A 43 -1.19 13.79 -26.64
CA LEU A 43 0.23 14.10 -26.68
C LEU A 43 1.09 12.84 -26.58
N ALA A 44 0.74 11.90 -25.71
CA ALA A 44 1.43 10.62 -25.61
C ALA A 44 1.37 9.83 -26.92
N ALA A 45 0.20 9.81 -27.60
CA ALA A 45 0.03 9.16 -28.89
C ALA A 45 0.89 9.80 -29.98
N LEU A 46 0.92 11.15 -30.06
CA LEU A 46 1.76 11.88 -31.01
C LEU A 46 3.26 11.66 -30.78
N LEU A 47 3.69 11.64 -29.51
CA LEU A 47 5.07 11.33 -29.17
C LEU A 47 5.46 9.90 -29.57
N LYS A 48 4.57 8.93 -29.32
CA LYS A 48 4.77 7.55 -29.74
C LYS A 48 4.86 7.43 -31.26
N GLN A 49 3.97 8.10 -31.97
CA GLN A 49 4.01 8.15 -33.43
C GLN A 49 5.33 8.74 -33.93
N ARG A 50 5.75 9.90 -33.41
CA ARG A 50 7.02 10.54 -33.80
C ARG A 50 8.25 9.64 -33.53
N LEU A 51 8.23 8.88 -32.42
CA LEU A 51 9.30 7.93 -32.09
C LEU A 51 9.31 6.72 -33.03
N ASN A 52 8.14 6.29 -33.53
CA ASN A 52 8.03 5.16 -34.46
C ASN A 52 8.38 5.57 -35.90
N ASP A 53 7.98 6.78 -36.28
CA ASP A 53 8.22 7.32 -37.62
C ASP A 53 9.66 7.90 -37.80
N ASP A 54 10.50 7.72 -36.77
CA ASP A 54 11.88 8.20 -36.74
C ASP A 54 12.80 7.30 -37.59
N GLU A 55 13.06 7.73 -38.82
CA GLU A 55 13.99 7.09 -39.77
C GLU A 55 15.47 7.43 -39.46
N GLY A 56 15.81 7.74 -38.20
CA GLY A 56 17.15 8.13 -37.78
C GLY A 56 17.43 9.64 -37.82
N GLU A 57 16.42 10.45 -38.02
CA GLU A 57 16.52 11.91 -38.03
C GLU A 57 16.71 12.53 -36.65
N LEU A 58 16.23 11.86 -35.61
CA LEU A 58 16.35 12.34 -34.21
C LEU A 58 17.71 11.98 -33.62
N ALA A 59 18.38 12.97 -33.07
CA ALA A 59 19.56 12.72 -32.22
C ALA A 59 19.21 11.79 -31.05
N ALA A 60 20.11 10.89 -30.70
CA ALA A 60 19.88 9.86 -29.67
C ALA A 60 19.41 10.44 -28.31
N ASP A 61 19.93 11.62 -27.92
CA ASP A 61 19.51 12.30 -26.70
C ASP A 61 18.07 12.84 -26.79
N THR A 62 17.71 13.41 -27.94
CA THR A 62 16.34 13.88 -28.19
C THR A 62 15.34 12.72 -28.16
N ARG A 63 15.69 11.59 -28.81
CA ARG A 63 14.88 10.38 -28.79
C ARG A 63 14.62 9.88 -27.36
N LYS A 64 15.68 9.80 -26.53
CA LYS A 64 15.56 9.41 -25.12
C LYS A 64 14.65 10.34 -24.32
N ARG A 65 14.74 11.67 -24.54
CA ARG A 65 13.89 12.66 -23.87
C ARG A 65 12.43 12.52 -24.27
N LEU A 66 12.14 12.36 -25.55
CA LEU A 66 10.77 12.16 -26.06
C LEU A 66 10.16 10.88 -25.50
N ASP A 67 10.92 9.78 -25.48
CA ASP A 67 10.47 8.52 -24.87
C ASP A 67 10.19 8.68 -23.38
N ALA A 68 11.07 9.32 -22.62
CA ALA A 68 10.88 9.58 -21.20
C ALA A 68 9.60 10.40 -20.92
N VAL A 69 9.32 11.43 -21.74
CA VAL A 69 8.09 12.22 -21.64
C VAL A 69 6.87 11.38 -21.98
N HIS A 70 6.94 10.59 -23.08
CA HIS A 70 5.87 9.66 -23.45
C HIS A 70 5.53 8.71 -22.29
N GLN A 71 6.53 8.01 -21.74
CA GLN A 71 6.36 7.08 -20.63
C GLN A 71 5.79 7.76 -19.37
N MET A 72 6.25 8.97 -19.07
CA MET A 72 5.72 9.76 -17.96
C MET A 72 4.23 10.10 -18.16
N LEU A 73 3.82 10.55 -19.33
CA LEU A 73 2.43 10.88 -19.64
C LEU A 73 1.53 9.65 -19.54
N VAL A 74 1.93 8.55 -20.19
CA VAL A 74 1.20 7.28 -20.13
C VAL A 74 1.04 6.80 -18.68
N ARG A 75 2.13 6.77 -17.92
CA ARG A 75 2.08 6.34 -16.51
C ARG A 75 1.16 7.24 -15.70
N LYS A 76 1.27 8.57 -15.80
CA LYS A 76 0.41 9.49 -15.04
C LYS A 76 -1.07 9.36 -15.41
N ALA A 77 -1.38 9.24 -16.70
CA ALA A 77 -2.74 9.02 -17.14
C ALA A 77 -3.30 7.70 -16.57
N GLN A 78 -2.59 6.59 -16.77
CA GLN A 78 -3.07 5.26 -16.41
C GLN A 78 -3.05 4.96 -14.92
N THR A 79 -2.04 5.43 -14.18
CA THR A 79 -1.88 5.05 -12.76
C THR A 79 -2.44 6.08 -11.77
N ALA A 80 -2.71 7.31 -12.21
CA ALA A 80 -3.28 8.34 -11.35
C ALA A 80 -4.66 8.80 -11.83
N ILE A 81 -4.77 9.32 -13.06
CA ILE A 81 -6.00 10.01 -13.49
C ILE A 81 -7.13 9.04 -13.79
N LEU A 82 -6.89 7.96 -14.54
CA LEU A 82 -7.94 6.99 -14.88
C LEU A 82 -8.53 6.28 -13.67
N PRO A 83 -7.74 5.81 -12.68
CA PRO A 83 -8.28 5.26 -11.45
C PRO A 83 -9.16 6.26 -10.67
N TRP A 84 -8.78 7.53 -10.65
CA TRP A 84 -9.60 8.57 -10.02
C TRP A 84 -10.91 8.82 -10.78
N ILE A 85 -10.87 8.85 -12.11
CA ILE A 85 -12.07 8.98 -12.95
C ILE A 85 -13.03 7.82 -12.67
N SER A 86 -12.52 6.58 -12.62
CA SER A 86 -13.33 5.38 -12.32
C SER A 86 -13.96 5.47 -10.92
N MET A 87 -13.17 5.84 -9.91
CA MET A 87 -13.65 6.00 -8.54
C MET A 87 -14.75 7.08 -8.41
N LEU A 88 -14.58 8.21 -9.11
CA LEU A 88 -15.57 9.29 -9.13
C LEU A 88 -16.84 8.89 -9.91
N GLU A 89 -16.73 8.02 -10.90
CA GLU A 89 -17.86 7.48 -11.64
C GLU A 89 -18.71 6.55 -10.77
N ASP A 90 -18.07 5.67 -10.00
CA ASP A 90 -18.74 4.82 -9.03
C ASP A 90 -19.47 5.67 -7.96
N LEU A 91 -18.80 6.72 -7.47
CA LEU A 91 -19.38 7.65 -6.49
C LEU A 91 -20.57 8.45 -7.07
N GLU A 92 -20.47 8.91 -8.32
CA GLU A 92 -21.57 9.58 -9.04
C GLU A 92 -22.80 8.68 -9.14
N ASN A 93 -22.59 7.38 -9.43
CA ASN A 93 -23.64 6.40 -9.59
C ASN A 93 -24.11 5.77 -8.26
N ASN A 94 -23.54 6.19 -7.13
CA ASN A 94 -23.75 5.61 -5.80
C ASN A 94 -23.54 4.08 -5.81
N PHE A 95 -22.55 3.61 -6.54
CA PHE A 95 -22.19 2.21 -6.72
C PHE A 95 -20.86 1.90 -6.01
N GLN A 96 -20.89 0.98 -5.05
CA GLN A 96 -19.68 0.51 -4.38
C GLN A 96 -19.24 -0.82 -4.98
N PRO A 97 -18.10 -0.87 -5.72
CA PRO A 97 -17.56 -2.11 -6.25
C PRO A 97 -17.09 -3.04 -5.12
N GLN A 98 -17.37 -4.33 -5.25
CA GLN A 98 -17.01 -5.33 -4.23
C GLN A 98 -15.50 -5.54 -4.05
N ASP A 99 -14.73 -5.25 -5.09
CA ASP A 99 -13.27 -5.41 -5.06
C ASP A 99 -12.54 -4.23 -4.37
N PHE A 100 -13.27 -3.18 -3.95
CA PHE A 100 -12.68 -1.97 -3.40
C PHE A 100 -13.31 -1.54 -2.06
N VAL A 101 -12.50 -0.88 -1.26
CA VAL A 101 -12.94 -0.08 -0.12
C VAL A 101 -12.65 1.37 -0.41
N ASP A 102 -13.69 2.21 -0.36
CA ASP A 102 -13.60 3.64 -0.59
C ASP A 102 -13.90 4.42 0.68
N TRP A 103 -13.10 5.43 0.98
CA TRP A 103 -13.34 6.32 2.11
C TRP A 103 -12.89 7.74 1.83
N MET A 104 -13.41 8.67 2.60
CA MET A 104 -12.98 10.05 2.62
C MET A 104 -12.19 10.32 3.90
N SER A 105 -11.11 11.08 3.79
CA SER A 105 -10.34 11.57 4.94
C SER A 105 -10.25 13.09 4.91
N ILE A 106 -10.25 13.68 6.08
CA ILE A 106 -9.91 15.10 6.30
C ILE A 106 -8.75 15.12 7.28
N ASP A 107 -7.61 15.59 6.80
CA ASP A 107 -6.42 15.71 7.62
C ASP A 107 -6.36 17.08 8.30
N ARG A 108 -6.07 17.06 9.60
CA ARG A 108 -5.99 18.25 10.42
C ARG A 108 -4.67 18.32 11.17
N LEU A 109 -4.14 19.51 11.22
CA LEU A 109 -3.02 19.85 12.08
C LEU A 109 -3.47 20.99 13.00
N GLU A 110 -3.38 20.77 14.31
CA GLU A 110 -3.82 21.74 15.33
C GLU A 110 -5.25 22.28 15.12
N GLY A 111 -6.15 21.39 14.69
CA GLY A 111 -7.55 21.70 14.42
C GLY A 111 -7.83 22.38 13.06
N ARG A 112 -6.79 22.73 12.30
CA ARG A 112 -6.93 23.28 10.94
C ARG A 112 -6.96 22.16 9.92
N VAL A 113 -7.89 22.23 8.97
CA VAL A 113 -7.90 21.32 7.82
C VAL A 113 -6.73 21.68 6.91
N ILE A 114 -5.84 20.70 6.69
CA ILE A 114 -4.67 20.83 5.82
C ILE A 114 -4.86 20.08 4.51
N ASP A 115 -5.64 18.99 4.52
CA ASP A 115 -5.96 18.23 3.33
C ASP A 115 -7.32 17.55 3.44
N ALA A 116 -7.92 17.22 2.29
CA ALA A 116 -9.12 16.41 2.18
C ALA A 116 -8.95 15.47 0.99
N GLY A 117 -9.01 14.18 1.25
CA GLY A 117 -8.79 13.14 0.26
C GLY A 117 -9.97 12.20 0.09
N PHE A 118 -10.04 11.61 -1.09
CA PHE A 118 -10.88 10.47 -1.39
C PHE A 118 -9.98 9.32 -1.81
N TYR A 119 -10.13 8.18 -1.15
CA TYR A 119 -9.20 7.06 -1.22
C TYR A 119 -9.92 5.79 -1.64
N ARG A 120 -9.22 4.97 -2.42
CA ARG A 120 -9.67 3.65 -2.84
C ARG A 120 -8.56 2.63 -2.66
N HIS A 121 -8.84 1.55 -1.95
CA HIS A 121 -7.94 0.40 -1.86
C HIS A 121 -8.63 -0.88 -2.34
N HIS A 122 -7.85 -1.77 -2.93
CA HIS A 122 -8.32 -3.11 -3.19
C HIS A 122 -8.57 -3.86 -1.88
N VAL A 123 -9.69 -4.56 -1.78
CA VAL A 123 -9.98 -5.48 -0.65
C VAL A 123 -8.94 -6.59 -0.60
N ASP A 124 -8.54 -7.09 -1.76
CA ASP A 124 -7.43 -8.02 -1.89
C ASP A 124 -6.33 -7.42 -2.79
N PRO A 125 -5.26 -6.86 -2.20
CA PRO A 125 -4.18 -6.23 -2.95
C PRO A 125 -3.33 -7.24 -3.75
N MET A 126 -3.44 -8.53 -3.46
CA MET A 126 -2.70 -9.56 -4.19
C MET A 126 -3.26 -9.80 -5.60
N LYS A 127 -4.52 -9.50 -5.83
CA LYS A 127 -5.17 -9.60 -7.14
C LYS A 127 -4.52 -8.68 -8.20
N PRO A 128 -4.44 -7.34 -7.99
CA PRO A 128 -3.73 -6.46 -8.89
C PRO A 128 -2.21 -6.71 -8.92
N PHE A 129 -1.60 -7.10 -7.78
CA PHE A 129 -0.20 -7.47 -7.73
C PHE A 129 0.13 -8.64 -8.69
N ALA A 130 -0.62 -9.74 -8.60
CA ALA A 130 -0.44 -10.89 -9.48
C ALA A 130 -0.65 -10.52 -10.96
N SER A 131 -1.66 -9.69 -11.26
CA SER A 131 -1.93 -9.21 -12.62
C SER A 131 -0.80 -8.35 -13.18
N ALA A 132 -0.16 -7.54 -12.34
CA ALA A 132 0.95 -6.68 -12.76
C ALA A 132 2.26 -7.47 -12.97
N ILE A 133 2.54 -8.48 -12.15
CA ILE A 133 3.80 -9.24 -12.21
C ILE A 133 3.77 -10.31 -13.31
N ARG A 134 2.65 -11.01 -13.46
CA ARG A 134 2.52 -12.17 -14.35
C ARG A 134 3.04 -11.97 -15.78
N PRO A 135 2.76 -10.83 -16.48
CA PRO A 135 3.24 -10.63 -17.85
C PRO A 135 4.75 -10.43 -17.97
N HIS A 136 5.44 -10.13 -16.87
CA HIS A 136 6.83 -9.68 -16.86
C HIS A 136 7.78 -10.61 -16.13
N ALA A 137 7.28 -11.55 -15.33
CA ALA A 137 8.08 -12.47 -14.55
C ALA A 137 8.14 -13.86 -15.20
N ALA A 138 9.33 -14.36 -15.47
CA ALA A 138 9.53 -15.74 -15.89
C ALA A 138 9.35 -16.75 -14.74
N GLY A 139 9.49 -16.31 -13.50
CA GLY A 139 9.26 -17.06 -12.27
C GLY A 139 9.17 -16.13 -11.08
N LEU A 140 8.52 -16.58 -10.01
CA LEU A 140 8.37 -15.85 -8.77
C LEU A 140 8.66 -16.76 -7.59
N ALA A 141 9.57 -16.35 -6.72
CA ALA A 141 9.83 -17.00 -5.44
C ALA A 141 9.44 -16.06 -4.30
N VAL A 142 8.62 -16.56 -3.38
CA VAL A 142 8.24 -15.84 -2.15
C VAL A 142 8.81 -16.61 -0.97
N THR A 143 9.63 -15.96 -0.17
CA THR A 143 10.29 -16.58 0.98
C THR A 143 10.07 -15.76 2.25
N SER A 144 9.81 -16.44 3.35
CA SER A 144 9.71 -15.85 4.68
C SER A 144 9.84 -16.93 5.74
N ALA A 145 10.30 -16.56 6.91
CA ALA A 145 10.32 -17.44 8.07
C ALA A 145 8.91 -17.74 8.65
N THR A 146 7.89 -16.99 8.24
CA THR A 146 6.53 -17.03 8.81
C THR A 146 5.43 -17.07 7.74
N LEU A 147 5.69 -17.75 6.61
CA LEU A 147 4.67 -17.89 5.55
C LEU A 147 3.51 -18.76 5.98
N THR A 148 3.79 -19.84 6.71
CA THR A 148 2.79 -20.79 7.18
C THR A 148 2.53 -20.64 8.66
N ASP A 149 1.33 -20.95 9.09
CA ASP A 149 1.00 -21.11 10.50
C ASP A 149 1.54 -22.48 10.95
N GLN A 150 2.80 -22.50 11.42
CA GLN A 150 3.42 -23.72 11.91
C GLN A 150 2.84 -24.07 13.28
N THR A 151 2.10 -25.16 13.34
CA THR A 151 1.74 -25.80 14.59
C THR A 151 2.74 -26.95 14.81
N PRO A 152 3.34 -27.09 15.99
CA PRO A 152 4.17 -28.27 16.30
C PRO A 152 3.36 -29.54 15.98
N ASP A 153 4.01 -30.51 15.36
CA ASP A 153 3.45 -31.84 15.04
C ASP A 153 2.34 -31.90 13.96
N LYS A 154 2.16 -30.85 13.17
CA LYS A 154 1.26 -30.85 12.00
C LYS A 154 2.00 -30.48 10.73
N GLU A 155 1.57 -31.09 9.63
CA GLU A 155 2.00 -30.65 8.29
C GLU A 155 1.65 -29.17 8.07
N PRO A 156 2.56 -28.37 7.48
CA PRO A 156 2.31 -26.95 7.24
C PRO A 156 1.10 -26.72 6.36
N ASP A 157 0.15 -25.90 6.79
CA ASP A 157 -0.95 -25.44 5.96
C ASP A 157 -0.51 -24.25 5.09
N TRP A 158 -0.46 -24.46 3.79
CA TRP A 158 -0.06 -23.47 2.79
C TRP A 158 -1.22 -22.64 2.25
N THR A 159 -2.46 -22.91 2.64
CA THR A 159 -3.65 -22.23 2.10
C THR A 159 -3.59 -20.73 2.28
N MET A 160 -3.31 -20.27 3.50
CA MET A 160 -3.21 -18.84 3.79
C MET A 160 -1.94 -18.22 3.20
N ALA A 161 -0.83 -18.94 3.17
CA ALA A 161 0.41 -18.49 2.54
C ALA A 161 0.22 -18.22 1.03
N ARG A 162 -0.42 -19.15 0.31
CA ARG A 162 -0.75 -18.99 -1.11
C ARG A 162 -1.69 -17.82 -1.37
N ARG A 163 -2.65 -17.58 -0.48
CA ARG A 163 -3.55 -16.43 -0.56
C ARG A 163 -2.82 -15.12 -0.30
N ARG A 164 -2.04 -15.03 0.77
CA ARG A 164 -1.28 -13.82 1.16
C ARG A 164 -0.17 -13.46 0.18
N SER A 165 0.39 -14.43 -0.54
CA SER A 165 1.41 -14.22 -1.58
C SER A 165 0.84 -13.93 -2.96
N GLY A 166 -0.47 -14.08 -3.15
CA GLY A 166 -1.12 -13.94 -4.45
C GLY A 166 -0.95 -15.15 -5.38
N ALA A 167 -0.35 -16.24 -4.90
CA ALA A 167 -0.12 -17.45 -5.69
C ALA A 167 -1.43 -18.04 -6.26
N ILE A 168 -2.56 -17.86 -5.56
CA ILE A 168 -3.89 -18.30 -6.02
C ILE A 168 -4.35 -17.61 -7.32
N TYR A 169 -3.77 -16.44 -7.67
CA TYR A 169 -4.11 -15.67 -8.88
C TYR A 169 -3.12 -15.93 -10.03
N ILE A 170 -2.09 -16.74 -9.80
CA ILE A 170 -1.10 -17.10 -10.79
C ILE A 170 -1.40 -18.52 -11.24
N ASN A 171 -1.88 -18.68 -12.50
CA ASN A 171 -2.21 -19.97 -13.09
C ASN A 171 -0.95 -20.78 -13.43
N SER A 172 -0.14 -21.10 -12.45
CA SER A 172 1.02 -21.96 -12.55
C SER A 172 1.04 -22.93 -11.37
N GLU A 173 1.70 -24.05 -11.55
CA GLU A 173 1.96 -24.93 -10.43
C GLU A 173 2.79 -24.18 -9.40
N THR A 174 2.31 -24.15 -8.17
CA THR A 174 2.99 -23.51 -7.04
C THR A 174 3.57 -24.60 -6.17
N GLU A 175 4.90 -24.70 -6.19
CA GLU A 175 5.62 -25.54 -5.25
C GLU A 175 5.75 -24.84 -3.91
N CYS A 176 5.52 -25.60 -2.85
CA CYS A 176 5.61 -25.09 -1.49
C CYS A 176 6.52 -26.02 -0.69
N PHE A 177 7.53 -25.45 -0.06
CA PHE A 177 8.44 -26.24 0.79
C PHE A 177 8.83 -25.45 2.04
N SER A 178 9.21 -26.16 3.09
CA SER A 178 9.69 -25.57 4.34
C SER A 178 10.97 -26.27 4.76
N GLU A 179 11.99 -25.50 5.05
CA GLU A 179 13.25 -25.99 5.57
C GLU A 179 13.40 -25.66 7.05
N LYS A 180 13.97 -26.56 7.82
CA LYS A 180 14.24 -26.32 9.23
C LYS A 180 15.41 -25.35 9.38
N SER A 181 15.25 -24.38 10.28
CA SER A 181 16.35 -23.50 10.63
C SER A 181 17.55 -24.28 11.20
N PRO A 182 18.78 -23.99 10.76
CA PRO A 182 19.97 -24.59 11.34
C PRO A 182 20.30 -24.05 12.73
N PHE A 183 19.61 -23.00 13.18
CA PHE A 183 19.86 -22.34 14.47
C PHE A 183 19.11 -23.04 15.61
N GLU A 184 19.82 -23.33 16.69
CA GLU A 184 19.24 -23.92 17.92
C GLU A 184 18.63 -22.83 18.81
N TYR A 185 17.50 -22.27 18.41
CA TYR A 185 16.86 -21.16 19.11
C TYR A 185 16.54 -21.47 20.58
N ALA A 186 16.10 -22.68 20.87
CA ALA A 186 15.78 -23.10 22.25
C ALA A 186 16.97 -23.04 23.20
N LYS A 187 18.19 -23.30 22.69
CA LYS A 187 19.42 -23.20 23.46
C LYS A 187 19.95 -21.79 23.61
N ASN A 188 19.78 -20.99 22.53
CA ASN A 188 20.42 -19.69 22.38
C ASN A 188 19.49 -18.51 22.72
N THR A 189 18.23 -18.77 23.09
CA THR A 189 17.24 -17.72 23.38
C THR A 189 16.72 -17.87 24.81
N LYS A 190 16.67 -16.75 25.54
CA LYS A 190 15.96 -16.62 26.81
C LYS A 190 14.83 -15.60 26.64
N ILE A 191 13.62 -15.99 26.96
CA ILE A 191 12.46 -15.09 27.02
C ILE A 191 12.27 -14.69 28.49
N ILE A 192 12.35 -13.40 28.76
CA ILE A 192 12.16 -12.83 30.10
C ILE A 192 10.91 -11.98 30.08
N ILE A 193 9.92 -12.33 30.91
CA ILE A 193 8.68 -11.57 31.06
C ILE A 193 8.76 -10.77 32.35
N ILE A 194 8.71 -9.42 32.22
CA ILE A 194 8.78 -8.50 33.36
C ILE A 194 7.36 -8.12 33.75
N ASN A 195 6.91 -8.49 34.95
CA ASN A 195 5.53 -8.24 35.41
C ASN A 195 5.46 -7.23 36.57
N ASP A 196 6.59 -6.85 37.14
CA ASP A 196 6.74 -5.96 38.30
C ASP A 196 6.94 -4.49 37.95
N VAL A 197 6.80 -4.15 36.64
CA VAL A 197 6.91 -2.79 36.12
C VAL A 197 5.54 -2.26 35.70
N ASN A 198 5.18 -1.08 36.19
CA ASN A 198 3.98 -0.38 35.72
C ASN A 198 4.20 0.19 34.31
N LYS A 199 3.52 -0.36 33.32
CA LYS A 199 3.60 0.06 31.89
C LYS A 199 3.23 1.52 31.63
N LYS A 200 2.49 2.16 32.55
CA LYS A 200 2.07 3.57 32.45
C LYS A 200 3.08 4.53 33.08
N ASP A 201 4.03 4.04 33.86
CA ASP A 201 5.07 4.82 34.50
C ASP A 201 6.34 4.81 33.63
N ALA A 202 6.58 5.91 32.92
CA ALA A 202 7.74 6.04 32.03
C ALA A 202 9.08 5.86 32.76
N GLY A 203 9.17 6.31 34.02
CA GLY A 203 10.38 6.17 34.83
C GLY A 203 10.71 4.72 35.16
N GLN A 204 9.71 3.91 35.53
CA GLN A 204 9.89 2.48 35.77
C GLN A 204 10.25 1.73 34.50
N VAL A 205 9.59 2.05 33.39
CA VAL A 205 9.90 1.47 32.09
C VAL A 205 11.32 1.78 31.64
N ALA A 206 11.75 3.04 31.75
CA ALA A 206 13.12 3.47 31.42
C ALA A 206 14.16 2.76 32.32
N ALA A 207 13.89 2.62 33.62
CA ALA A 207 14.78 1.91 34.55
C ALA A 207 14.93 0.43 34.20
N ALA A 208 13.82 -0.24 33.78
CA ALA A 208 13.84 -1.63 33.34
C ALA A 208 14.68 -1.78 32.05
N PHE A 209 14.48 -0.95 31.03
CA PHE A 209 15.30 -0.94 29.81
C PHE A 209 16.77 -0.71 30.12
N LYS A 210 17.08 0.27 30.97
CA LYS A 210 18.46 0.56 31.40
C LYS A 210 19.13 -0.64 32.07
N THR A 211 18.40 -1.36 32.94
CA THR A 211 18.90 -2.53 33.60
C THR A 211 19.19 -3.68 32.63
N LEU A 212 18.26 -3.93 31.70
CA LEU A 212 18.42 -4.97 30.68
C LEU A 212 19.57 -4.67 29.71
N PHE A 213 19.70 -3.41 29.28
CA PHE A 213 20.79 -2.98 28.38
C PHE A 213 22.17 -3.08 29.06
N LYS A 214 22.25 -2.78 30.35
CA LYS A 214 23.48 -3.01 31.13
C LYS A 214 23.79 -4.49 31.27
N ALA A 215 22.79 -5.33 31.55
CA ALA A 215 22.96 -6.75 31.70
C ALA A 215 23.39 -7.45 30.39
N SER A 216 22.97 -6.93 29.22
CA SER A 216 23.37 -7.47 27.93
C SER A 216 24.79 -7.04 27.50
N ASN A 217 25.46 -6.20 28.28
CA ASN A 217 26.80 -5.68 27.98
C ASN A 217 26.94 -5.05 26.57
N GLY A 218 25.91 -4.42 26.08
CA GLY A 218 25.78 -3.87 24.74
C GLY A 218 25.03 -4.80 23.78
N GLY A 219 24.86 -4.35 22.53
CA GLY A 219 24.13 -5.12 21.53
C GLY A 219 22.61 -5.26 21.79
N ALA A 220 22.04 -4.38 22.61
CA ALA A 220 20.63 -4.38 22.93
C ALA A 220 19.83 -3.41 22.05
N MET A 221 18.59 -3.80 21.69
CA MET A 221 17.65 -2.98 20.94
C MET A 221 16.34 -2.85 21.72
N GLY A 222 15.87 -1.62 21.92
CA GLY A 222 14.55 -1.34 22.48
C GLY A 222 13.51 -1.14 21.37
N LEU A 223 12.40 -1.87 21.43
CA LEU A 223 11.27 -1.69 20.54
C LEU A 223 10.11 -1.03 21.28
N PHE A 224 9.61 0.08 20.73
CA PHE A 224 8.52 0.85 21.32
C PHE A 224 7.31 0.86 20.39
N THR A 225 6.12 0.81 20.97
CA THR A 225 4.84 0.80 20.21
C THR A 225 4.44 2.19 19.74
N ALA A 226 5.04 3.26 20.26
CA ALA A 226 4.78 4.63 19.88
C ALA A 226 6.03 5.51 20.10
N VAL A 227 6.24 6.47 19.19
CA VAL A 227 7.37 7.43 19.28
C VAL A 227 7.35 8.23 20.58
N GLN A 228 6.17 8.56 21.09
CA GLN A 228 6.01 9.28 22.37
C GLN A 228 6.51 8.51 23.60
N ARG A 229 6.82 7.22 23.46
CA ARG A 229 7.37 6.38 24.54
C ARG A 229 8.88 6.15 24.46
N LEU A 230 9.49 6.67 23.42
CA LEU A 230 10.92 6.65 23.19
C LEU A 230 11.60 7.75 24.02
#